data_d20f11d17880917460addc23afaa2762
#
_entry.id   d20f11d17880917460addc23afaa2762
#
_cell.length_a   1.000
_cell.length_b   1.000
_cell.length_c   1.000
_cell.angle_alpha   90.00
_cell.angle_beta   90.00
_cell.angle_gamma   90.00
#
_symmetry.space_group_name_H-M   'P 1'
#
loop_
_entity.id
_entity.type
_entity.pdbx_description
1 polymer ?
#
loop_
_entity_poly.entity_id
_entity_poly.type
_entity_poly.pdbx_seq_one_letter_code
_entity_poly.pdbx_strand_id
1 'polypeptide(L)'
;MYRNLTKEGVSIAFAKNGEEGIKLAKQLEPSVITLDITMPNRDGWSILHELKGNPELRDIPVVLVTIVDDKEKGYALGAADYLLKPINWDNLVTVIKKYADHINEDSILIVEDDSNARDIMSRIISEAGWKVIEASNGKEALNKIKSGLPGLILLDLMMPEMDGFEFMDEFRSYSFGADVPVIIITAKDLTNSDRELLSGRVSQILLKGSYSLEDLLAEVKKYLPINI
;
A
#
# COMPACT_ATOMS: atom_id res chain seq x y z
N MET A 1 -16.77 -11.37 6.56
CA MET A 1 -16.25 -10.04 6.92
C MET A 1 -15.03 -9.63 6.06
N TYR A 2 -14.00 -10.47 5.92
CA TYR A 2 -12.72 -10.14 5.28
C TYR A 2 -12.74 -9.98 3.75
N ARG A 3 -13.56 -10.77 3.04
CA ARG A 3 -13.61 -10.80 1.56
C ARG A 3 -14.08 -9.52 0.87
N ASN A 4 -14.66 -8.59 1.60
CA ASN A 4 -15.22 -7.38 0.99
C ASN A 4 -14.26 -6.18 1.07
N LEU A 5 -13.45 -6.04 2.14
CA LEU A 5 -12.43 -4.98 2.22
C LEU A 5 -11.26 -5.24 1.25
N THR A 6 -10.87 -6.49 1.05
CA THR A 6 -9.87 -6.84 0.03
C THR A 6 -10.35 -6.59 -1.40
N LYS A 7 -11.67 -6.64 -1.66
CA LYS A 7 -12.24 -6.22 -2.96
C LYS A 7 -12.19 -4.71 -3.17
N GLU A 8 -12.08 -3.94 -2.08
CA GLU A 8 -11.96 -2.49 -2.09
C GLU A 8 -10.49 -2.02 -2.05
N GLY A 9 -9.54 -2.92 -2.37
CA GLY A 9 -8.11 -2.57 -2.40
C GLY A 9 -7.44 -2.38 -1.03
N VAL A 10 -8.11 -2.74 0.08
CA VAL A 10 -7.58 -2.55 1.43
C VAL A 10 -6.86 -3.80 1.92
N SER A 11 -5.57 -3.69 2.19
CA SER A 11 -4.79 -4.75 2.86
C SER A 11 -5.09 -4.76 4.35
N ILE A 12 -5.32 -5.95 4.93
CA ILE A 12 -5.77 -6.09 6.31
C ILE A 12 -4.86 -7.01 7.08
N ALA A 13 -4.33 -6.52 8.19
CA ALA A 13 -3.66 -7.34 9.20
C ALA A 13 -4.55 -7.47 10.45
N PHE A 14 -4.45 -8.61 11.13
CA PHE A 14 -5.26 -8.91 12.31
C PHE A 14 -4.41 -9.15 13.53
N ALA A 15 -4.81 -8.54 14.63
CA ALA A 15 -4.29 -8.81 15.95
C ALA A 15 -5.38 -9.44 16.82
N LYS A 16 -5.04 -10.46 17.59
CA LYS A 16 -5.95 -11.15 18.52
C LYS A 16 -6.09 -10.43 19.86
N ASN A 17 -5.16 -9.54 20.15
CA ASN A 17 -5.12 -8.77 21.39
C ASN A 17 -4.33 -7.47 21.20
N GLY A 18 -4.35 -6.59 22.19
CA GLY A 18 -3.70 -5.28 22.11
C GLY A 18 -2.18 -5.31 21.96
N GLU A 19 -1.49 -6.26 22.61
CA GLU A 19 -0.02 -6.37 22.54
C GLU A 19 0.42 -6.77 21.10
N GLU A 20 -0.26 -7.77 20.54
CA GLU A 20 -0.05 -8.16 19.14
C GLU A 20 -0.38 -7.01 18.19
N GLY A 21 -1.46 -6.25 18.47
CA GLY A 21 -1.86 -5.08 17.70
C GLY A 21 -0.80 -3.99 17.67
N ILE A 22 -0.24 -3.64 18.83
CA ILE A 22 0.84 -2.64 18.95
C ILE A 22 2.11 -3.11 18.21
N LYS A 23 2.46 -4.39 18.36
CA LYS A 23 3.61 -4.99 17.66
C LYS A 23 3.43 -4.93 16.14
N LEU A 24 2.26 -5.34 15.65
CA LEU A 24 1.94 -5.30 14.23
C LEU A 24 1.89 -3.85 13.71
N ALA A 25 1.34 -2.91 14.47
CA ALA A 25 1.31 -1.51 14.09
C ALA A 25 2.72 -0.93 13.90
N LYS A 26 3.69 -1.31 14.75
CA LYS A 26 5.10 -0.93 14.59
C LYS A 26 5.78 -1.56 13.37
N GLN A 27 5.42 -2.81 13.05
CA GLN A 27 6.02 -3.54 11.93
C GLN A 27 5.46 -3.12 10.57
N LEU A 28 4.16 -2.83 10.53
CA LEU A 28 3.43 -2.62 9.28
C LEU A 28 3.16 -1.13 8.99
N GLU A 29 3.29 -0.25 9.99
CA GLU A 29 2.97 1.18 9.90
C GLU A 29 1.65 1.43 9.14
N PRO A 30 0.51 0.86 9.60
CA PRO A 30 -0.73 0.87 8.83
C PRO A 30 -1.29 2.29 8.67
N SER A 31 -1.98 2.55 7.55
CA SER A 31 -2.65 3.84 7.29
C SER A 31 -3.79 4.12 8.29
N VAL A 32 -4.39 3.09 8.87
CA VAL A 32 -5.46 3.19 9.87
C VAL A 32 -5.51 1.95 10.76
N ILE A 33 -5.82 2.13 12.02
CA ILE A 33 -6.04 1.05 12.97
C ILE A 33 -7.52 1.04 13.36
N THR A 34 -8.19 -0.11 13.24
CA THR A 34 -9.51 -0.31 13.85
C THR A 34 -9.33 -1.00 15.19
N LEU A 35 -9.86 -0.42 16.26
CA LEU A 35 -9.68 -0.89 17.62
C LEU A 35 -11.02 -1.18 18.29
N ASP A 36 -11.22 -2.43 18.70
CA ASP A 36 -12.33 -2.77 19.60
C ASP A 36 -11.98 -2.38 21.03
N ILE A 37 -12.89 -1.68 21.71
CA ILE A 37 -12.73 -1.35 23.13
C ILE A 37 -13.06 -2.54 24.01
N THR A 38 -14.02 -3.37 23.58
CA THR A 38 -14.53 -4.49 24.36
C THR A 38 -13.74 -5.77 24.06
N MET A 39 -12.46 -5.78 24.43
CA MET A 39 -11.60 -6.95 24.24
C MET A 39 -11.39 -7.69 25.56
N PRO A 40 -11.28 -9.05 25.55
CA PRO A 40 -10.86 -9.81 26.72
C PRO A 40 -9.42 -9.49 27.09
N ASN A 41 -9.10 -9.52 28.37
CA ASN A 41 -7.78 -9.38 28.99
C ASN A 41 -7.15 -7.98 29.04
N ARG A 42 -7.54 -7.04 28.19
CA ARG A 42 -7.02 -5.67 28.25
C ARG A 42 -8.07 -4.68 27.71
N ASP A 43 -8.27 -3.60 28.44
CA ASP A 43 -9.19 -2.53 28.06
C ASP A 43 -8.66 -1.79 26.81
N GLY A 44 -9.49 -1.68 25.77
CA GLY A 44 -9.15 -0.99 24.54
C GLY A 44 -8.80 0.49 24.71
N TRP A 45 -9.31 1.14 25.78
CA TRP A 45 -8.93 2.51 26.14
C TRP A 45 -7.45 2.62 26.49
N SER A 46 -6.91 1.63 27.21
CA SER A 46 -5.48 1.55 27.56
C SER A 46 -4.62 1.36 26.31
N ILE A 47 -5.10 0.57 25.33
CA ILE A 47 -4.42 0.39 24.04
C ILE A 47 -4.41 1.70 23.23
N LEU A 48 -5.55 2.39 23.15
CA LEU A 48 -5.65 3.69 22.50
C LEU A 48 -4.65 4.69 23.10
N HIS A 49 -4.62 4.77 24.42
CA HIS A 49 -3.68 5.65 25.12
C HIS A 49 -2.22 5.31 24.82
N GLU A 50 -1.87 4.02 24.79
CA GLU A 50 -0.52 3.56 24.45
C GLU A 50 -0.15 3.86 23.00
N LEU A 51 -1.05 3.63 22.03
CA LEU A 51 -0.86 3.98 20.64
C LEU A 51 -0.60 5.48 20.47
N LYS A 52 -1.41 6.32 21.10
CA LYS A 52 -1.31 7.79 21.00
C LYS A 52 -0.15 8.38 21.80
N GLY A 53 0.31 7.68 22.84
CA GLY A 53 1.50 8.04 23.62
C GLY A 53 2.82 7.63 22.96
N ASN A 54 2.80 6.75 21.97
CA ASN A 54 4.00 6.26 21.31
C ASN A 54 4.38 7.18 20.14
N PRO A 55 5.60 7.76 20.11
CA PRO A 55 6.04 8.66 19.04
C PRO A 55 6.00 8.06 17.64
N GLU A 56 6.18 6.74 17.50
CA GLU A 56 6.17 6.03 16.23
C GLU A 56 4.74 5.74 15.72
N LEU A 57 3.73 5.70 16.62
CA LEU A 57 2.38 5.24 16.30
C LEU A 57 1.30 6.33 16.47
N ARG A 58 1.61 7.43 17.19
CA ARG A 58 0.62 8.44 17.57
C ARG A 58 -0.09 9.11 16.40
N ASP A 59 0.61 9.22 15.25
CA ASP A 59 0.10 9.88 14.06
C ASP A 59 -0.80 8.95 13.21
N ILE A 60 -0.76 7.63 13.47
CA ILE A 60 -1.65 6.68 12.81
C ILE A 60 -3.08 6.89 13.29
N PRO A 61 -4.05 7.14 12.40
CA PRO A 61 -5.45 7.27 12.78
C PRO A 61 -5.99 5.99 13.43
N VAL A 62 -6.67 6.12 14.57
CA VAL A 62 -7.32 5.00 15.26
C VAL A 62 -8.83 5.19 15.21
N VAL A 63 -9.54 4.25 14.59
CA VAL A 63 -10.99 4.17 14.51
C VAL A 63 -11.50 3.20 15.57
N LEU A 64 -12.28 3.69 16.52
CA LEU A 64 -12.88 2.85 17.56
C LEU A 64 -14.10 2.10 17.01
N VAL A 65 -14.16 0.80 17.29
CA VAL A 65 -15.26 -0.07 16.86
C VAL A 65 -15.81 -0.79 18.11
N THR A 66 -16.93 -0.35 18.65
CA THR A 66 -17.38 -0.80 19.98
C THR A 66 -18.90 -0.84 20.15
N ILE A 67 -19.36 -1.56 21.17
CA ILE A 67 -20.77 -1.52 21.62
C ILE A 67 -21.04 -0.38 22.62
N VAL A 68 -20.00 0.25 23.17
CA VAL A 68 -20.10 1.31 24.17
C VAL A 68 -20.24 2.65 23.46
N ASP A 69 -21.26 3.42 23.76
CA ASP A 69 -21.45 4.78 23.21
C ASP A 69 -20.84 5.84 24.14
N ASP A 70 -19.52 6.00 24.03
CA ASP A 70 -18.75 7.02 24.77
C ASP A 70 -17.80 7.75 23.80
N LYS A 71 -18.39 8.43 22.85
CA LYS A 71 -17.68 9.15 21.78
C LYS A 71 -16.79 10.27 22.32
N GLU A 72 -17.28 11.02 23.31
CA GLU A 72 -16.54 12.14 23.89
C GLU A 72 -15.21 11.67 24.47
N LYS A 73 -15.22 10.56 25.22
CA LYS A 73 -14.02 9.94 25.77
C LYS A 73 -13.09 9.44 24.64
N GLY A 74 -13.65 8.84 23.60
CA GLY A 74 -12.86 8.35 22.45
C GLY A 74 -12.08 9.48 21.79
N TYR A 75 -12.74 10.55 21.44
CA TYR A 75 -12.10 11.72 20.83
C TYR A 75 -11.14 12.43 21.78
N ALA A 76 -11.47 12.55 23.07
CA ALA A 76 -10.57 13.12 24.08
C ALA A 76 -9.27 12.34 24.23
N LEU A 77 -9.29 11.02 24.00
CA LEU A 77 -8.11 10.15 24.02
C LEU A 77 -7.40 10.06 22.65
N GLY A 78 -7.84 10.83 21.67
CA GLY A 78 -7.17 10.93 20.37
C GLY A 78 -7.63 9.92 19.32
N ALA A 79 -8.81 9.30 19.48
CA ALA A 79 -9.42 8.53 18.41
C ALA A 79 -9.74 9.44 17.21
N ALA A 80 -9.50 8.95 16.01
CA ALA A 80 -9.77 9.67 14.78
C ALA A 80 -11.25 9.56 14.37
N ASP A 81 -11.89 8.41 14.66
CA ASP A 81 -13.31 8.18 14.38
C ASP A 81 -13.89 7.11 15.31
N TYR A 82 -15.21 6.93 15.24
CA TYR A 82 -15.96 6.08 16.16
C TYR A 82 -17.13 5.37 15.47
N LEU A 83 -17.15 4.05 15.52
CA LEU A 83 -18.20 3.21 14.94
C LEU A 83 -18.87 2.34 16.00
N LEU A 84 -20.19 2.45 16.11
CA LEU A 84 -20.97 1.60 17.00
C LEU A 84 -21.32 0.26 16.34
N LYS A 85 -21.19 -0.83 17.08
CA LYS A 85 -21.71 -2.15 16.71
C LYS A 85 -23.24 -2.19 16.91
N PRO A 86 -24.02 -2.81 16.02
CA PRO A 86 -23.60 -3.56 14.84
C PRO A 86 -23.07 -2.63 13.73
N ILE A 87 -21.90 -2.99 13.17
CA ILE A 87 -21.24 -2.17 12.17
C ILE A 87 -22.03 -2.22 10.87
N ASN A 88 -22.45 -1.05 10.36
CA ASN A 88 -22.86 -0.92 8.97
C ASN A 88 -21.59 -0.99 8.10
N TRP A 89 -21.61 -1.91 7.13
CA TRP A 89 -20.46 -2.17 6.28
C TRP A 89 -20.04 -0.96 5.45
N ASP A 90 -21.02 -0.26 4.85
CA ASP A 90 -20.75 0.93 4.02
C ASP A 90 -20.12 2.05 4.85
N ASN A 91 -20.56 2.22 6.10
CA ASN A 91 -19.98 3.18 7.02
C ASN A 91 -18.53 2.82 7.38
N LEU A 92 -18.23 1.54 7.61
CA LEU A 92 -16.87 1.08 7.90
C LEU A 92 -15.94 1.36 6.71
N VAL A 93 -16.37 0.99 5.50
CA VAL A 93 -15.62 1.26 4.26
C VAL A 93 -15.38 2.75 4.07
N THR A 94 -16.41 3.57 4.25
CA THR A 94 -16.31 5.03 4.15
C THR A 94 -15.32 5.62 5.14
N VAL A 95 -15.37 5.17 6.39
CA VAL A 95 -14.44 5.64 7.43
C VAL A 95 -13.01 5.15 7.17
N ILE A 96 -12.84 3.89 6.76
CA ILE A 96 -11.51 3.37 6.41
C ILE A 96 -10.94 4.15 5.22
N LYS A 97 -11.72 4.35 4.15
CA LYS A 97 -11.29 5.13 2.97
C LYS A 97 -10.88 6.56 3.34
N LYS A 98 -11.62 7.22 4.22
CA LYS A 98 -11.27 8.57 4.71
C LYS A 98 -9.86 8.68 5.31
N TYR A 99 -9.38 7.61 5.94
CA TYR A 99 -8.05 7.55 6.57
C TYR A 99 -7.03 6.73 5.76
N ALA A 100 -7.51 5.91 4.83
CA ALA A 100 -6.69 5.17 3.88
C ALA A 100 -6.34 5.99 2.62
N ASP A 101 -6.60 7.31 2.62
CA ASP A 101 -6.30 8.24 1.52
C ASP A 101 -4.78 8.31 1.13
N HIS A 102 -3.98 7.41 1.72
CA HIS A 102 -2.64 7.09 1.25
C HIS A 102 -2.60 5.93 0.24
N ILE A 103 -3.75 5.29 -0.07
CA ILE A 103 -3.83 4.41 -1.23
C ILE A 103 -4.02 5.33 -2.44
N ASN A 104 -2.92 5.67 -3.06
CA ASN A 104 -2.91 6.34 -4.36
C ASN A 104 -3.26 5.31 -5.45
N GLU A 105 -4.47 4.71 -5.40
CA GLU A 105 -4.94 3.72 -6.39
C GLU A 105 -4.81 4.24 -7.82
N ASP A 106 -4.84 5.56 -8.01
CA ASP A 106 -4.64 6.23 -9.30
C ASP A 106 -3.17 6.61 -9.56
N SER A 107 -2.22 6.19 -8.71
CA SER A 107 -0.82 6.52 -8.89
C SER A 107 0.01 5.35 -9.39
N ILE A 108 1.04 5.69 -10.16
CA ILE A 108 2.01 4.75 -10.70
C ILE A 108 3.36 5.06 -10.06
N LEU A 109 3.96 4.05 -9.42
CA LEU A 109 5.33 4.14 -8.94
C LEU A 109 6.28 3.69 -10.06
N ILE A 110 7.15 4.60 -10.50
CA ILE A 110 8.22 4.32 -11.46
C ILE A 110 9.52 4.13 -10.67
N VAL A 111 10.13 2.95 -10.80
CA VAL A 111 11.40 2.61 -10.15
C VAL A 111 12.44 2.37 -11.24
N GLU A 112 13.33 3.34 -11.42
CA GLU A 112 14.28 3.41 -12.53
C GLU A 112 15.49 4.24 -12.07
N ASP A 113 16.71 3.76 -12.24
CA ASP A 113 17.92 4.47 -11.79
C ASP A 113 18.40 5.51 -12.82
N ASP A 114 18.20 5.27 -14.12
CA ASP A 114 18.48 6.27 -15.15
C ASP A 114 17.47 7.43 -15.08
N SER A 115 17.96 8.61 -14.69
CA SER A 115 17.12 9.79 -14.51
C SER A 115 16.43 10.21 -15.81
N ASN A 116 17.08 10.07 -17.00
CA ASN A 116 16.49 10.45 -18.26
C ASN A 116 15.34 9.49 -18.64
N ALA A 117 15.55 8.18 -18.47
CA ALA A 117 14.51 7.19 -18.71
C ALA A 117 13.32 7.39 -17.77
N ARG A 118 13.58 7.65 -16.48
CA ARG A 118 12.58 7.94 -15.46
C ARG A 118 11.76 9.19 -15.80
N ASP A 119 12.44 10.30 -16.15
CA ASP A 119 11.79 11.57 -16.52
C ASP A 119 10.88 11.41 -17.76
N ILE A 120 11.35 10.65 -18.78
CA ILE A 120 10.55 10.39 -19.98
C ILE A 120 9.29 9.60 -19.63
N MET A 121 9.41 8.51 -18.87
CA MET A 121 8.27 7.70 -18.45
C MET A 121 7.30 8.51 -17.58
N SER A 122 7.82 9.26 -16.61
CA SER A 122 7.06 10.11 -15.72
C SER A 122 6.21 11.14 -16.47
N ARG A 123 6.82 11.83 -17.44
CA ARG A 123 6.10 12.79 -18.28
C ARG A 123 4.98 12.13 -19.09
N ILE A 124 5.27 11.02 -19.77
CA ILE A 124 4.28 10.33 -20.60
C ILE A 124 3.09 9.82 -19.79
N ILE A 125 3.37 9.22 -18.64
CA ILE A 125 2.35 8.70 -17.71
C ILE A 125 1.51 9.84 -17.14
N SER A 126 2.16 10.96 -16.77
CA SER A 126 1.47 12.16 -16.26
C SER A 126 0.60 12.84 -17.32
N GLU A 127 1.10 12.97 -18.55
CA GLU A 127 0.34 13.53 -19.67
C GLU A 127 -0.88 12.66 -20.04
N ALA A 128 -0.80 11.36 -19.77
CA ALA A 128 -1.92 10.43 -19.95
C ALA A 128 -2.95 10.47 -18.80
N GLY A 129 -2.71 11.25 -17.72
CA GLY A 129 -3.66 11.55 -16.66
C GLY A 129 -3.44 10.80 -15.33
N TRP A 130 -2.39 9.99 -15.20
CA TRP A 130 -2.07 9.33 -13.92
C TRP A 130 -1.13 10.14 -13.06
N LYS A 131 -1.26 10.00 -11.75
CA LYS A 131 -0.26 10.50 -10.78
C LYS A 131 0.98 9.63 -10.84
N VAL A 132 2.16 10.25 -10.77
CA VAL A 132 3.44 9.54 -10.78
C VAL A 132 4.16 9.74 -9.45
N ILE A 133 4.72 8.65 -8.95
CA ILE A 133 5.66 8.59 -7.84
C ILE A 133 6.95 8.03 -8.44
N GLU A 134 8.10 8.67 -8.17
CA GLU A 134 9.38 8.26 -8.74
C GLU A 134 10.30 7.69 -7.66
N ALA A 135 11.08 6.68 -7.99
CA ALA A 135 12.14 6.16 -7.15
C ALA A 135 13.36 5.77 -8.01
N SER A 136 14.55 6.00 -7.51
CA SER A 136 15.81 5.74 -8.21
C SER A 136 16.38 4.34 -7.93
N ASN A 137 15.82 3.60 -7.00
CA ASN A 137 16.22 2.23 -6.64
C ASN A 137 15.12 1.56 -5.79
N GLY A 138 15.28 0.26 -5.55
CA GLY A 138 14.31 -0.52 -4.77
C GLY A 138 14.13 -0.03 -3.33
N LYS A 139 15.21 0.44 -2.69
CA LYS A 139 15.16 0.93 -1.31
C LYS A 139 14.34 2.23 -1.18
N GLU A 140 14.52 3.16 -2.10
CA GLU A 140 13.71 4.37 -2.17
C GLU A 140 12.25 4.04 -2.46
N ALA A 141 12.01 3.07 -3.38
CA ALA A 141 10.67 2.59 -3.72
C ALA A 141 9.95 2.04 -2.48
N LEU A 142 10.58 1.16 -1.70
CA LEU A 142 10.01 0.63 -0.46
C LEU A 142 9.67 1.73 0.56
N ASN A 143 10.52 2.75 0.68
CA ASN A 143 10.26 3.88 1.58
C ASN A 143 9.04 4.70 1.12
N LYS A 144 8.88 4.90 -0.20
CA LYS A 144 7.72 5.63 -0.75
C LYS A 144 6.42 4.85 -0.61
N ILE A 145 6.47 3.53 -0.77
CA ILE A 145 5.32 2.63 -0.56
C ILE A 145 4.79 2.70 0.88
N LYS A 146 5.65 2.91 1.87
CA LYS A 146 5.22 3.11 3.27
C LYS A 146 4.35 4.35 3.45
N SER A 147 4.55 5.38 2.63
CA SER A 147 3.77 6.61 2.66
C SER A 147 2.48 6.55 1.83
N GLY A 148 2.35 5.53 0.98
CA GLY A 148 1.16 5.32 0.15
C GLY A 148 1.38 4.21 -0.87
N LEU A 149 0.44 3.25 -0.93
CA LEU A 149 0.51 2.13 -1.85
C LEU A 149 0.11 2.59 -3.25
N PRO A 150 0.96 2.41 -4.29
CA PRO A 150 0.59 2.75 -5.65
C PRO A 150 -0.38 1.73 -6.24
N GLY A 151 -1.20 2.14 -7.20
CA GLY A 151 -2.08 1.24 -7.94
C GLY A 151 -1.34 0.37 -8.96
N LEU A 152 -0.13 0.77 -9.38
CA LEU A 152 0.73 0.04 -10.31
C LEU A 152 2.19 0.39 -10.05
N ILE A 153 3.09 -0.57 -10.25
CA ILE A 153 4.54 -0.36 -10.21
C ILE A 153 5.13 -0.64 -11.59
N LEU A 154 5.90 0.30 -12.12
CA LEU A 154 6.80 0.12 -13.27
C LEU A 154 8.21 -0.03 -12.71
N LEU A 155 8.87 -1.17 -12.94
CA LEU A 155 10.08 -1.56 -12.24
C LEU A 155 11.20 -1.96 -13.21
N ASP A 156 12.34 -1.27 -13.15
CA ASP A 156 13.58 -1.83 -13.72
C ASP A 156 14.17 -2.90 -12.80
N LEU A 157 14.84 -3.88 -13.41
CA LEU A 157 15.54 -4.93 -12.69
C LEU A 157 17.00 -4.55 -12.37
N MET A 158 17.60 -3.67 -13.15
CA MET A 158 19.03 -3.35 -13.05
C MET A 158 19.23 -1.98 -12.41
N MET A 159 19.28 -1.95 -11.10
CA MET A 159 19.45 -0.72 -10.32
C MET A 159 20.50 -0.88 -9.21
N PRO A 160 21.19 0.20 -8.81
CA PRO A 160 22.12 0.18 -7.68
C PRO A 160 21.40 0.05 -6.33
N GLU A 161 22.13 -0.27 -5.28
CA GLU A 161 21.73 -0.39 -3.87
C GLU A 161 20.77 -1.53 -3.57
N MET A 162 19.62 -1.57 -4.22
CA MET A 162 18.62 -2.65 -4.18
C MET A 162 18.08 -2.82 -5.59
N ASP A 163 18.38 -3.95 -6.19
CA ASP A 163 17.92 -4.29 -7.53
C ASP A 163 16.43 -4.66 -7.57
N GLY A 164 15.88 -4.85 -8.78
CA GLY A 164 14.46 -5.14 -8.94
C GLY A 164 14.05 -6.52 -8.42
N PHE A 165 14.97 -7.50 -8.37
CA PHE A 165 14.68 -8.82 -7.79
C PHE A 165 14.60 -8.75 -6.27
N GLU A 166 15.57 -8.09 -5.63
CA GLU A 166 15.59 -7.86 -4.19
C GLU A 166 14.37 -7.04 -3.75
N PHE A 167 14.03 -5.99 -4.52
CA PHE A 167 12.81 -5.22 -4.29
C PHE A 167 11.56 -6.11 -4.35
N MET A 168 11.43 -6.95 -5.39
CA MET A 168 10.28 -7.86 -5.54
C MET A 168 10.18 -8.85 -4.40
N ASP A 169 11.31 -9.39 -3.92
CA ASP A 169 11.33 -10.32 -2.79
C ASP A 169 10.82 -9.66 -1.52
N GLU A 170 11.33 -8.47 -1.20
CA GLU A 170 10.90 -7.73 -0.02
C GLU A 170 9.45 -7.23 -0.17
N PHE A 171 9.10 -6.64 -1.31
CA PHE A 171 7.75 -6.12 -1.56
C PHE A 171 6.68 -7.20 -1.48
N ARG A 172 6.90 -8.37 -2.10
CA ARG A 172 5.95 -9.50 -2.06
C ARG A 172 5.89 -10.20 -0.70
N SER A 173 6.82 -9.94 0.21
CA SER A 173 6.74 -10.42 1.60
C SER A 173 5.70 -9.67 2.42
N TYR A 174 5.34 -8.44 2.03
CA TYR A 174 4.27 -7.68 2.66
C TYR A 174 2.89 -8.20 2.22
N SER A 175 1.94 -8.24 3.15
CA SER A 175 0.57 -8.71 2.85
C SER A 175 -0.13 -7.86 1.78
N PHE A 176 0.16 -6.58 1.72
CA PHE A 176 -0.37 -5.65 0.70
C PHE A 176 0.37 -5.73 -0.64
N GLY A 177 1.58 -6.27 -0.65
CA GLY A 177 2.38 -6.39 -1.87
C GLY A 177 1.82 -7.40 -2.86
N ALA A 178 0.98 -8.35 -2.43
CA ALA A 178 0.48 -9.43 -3.28
C ALA A 178 -0.46 -8.93 -4.40
N ASP A 179 -1.27 -7.90 -4.11
CA ASP A 179 -2.35 -7.46 -4.99
C ASP A 179 -1.95 -6.31 -5.94
N VAL A 180 -0.84 -5.61 -5.67
CA VAL A 180 -0.37 -4.52 -6.54
C VAL A 180 0.25 -5.09 -7.82
N PRO A 181 -0.26 -4.75 -9.01
CA PRO A 181 0.33 -5.16 -10.25
C PRO A 181 1.73 -4.54 -10.44
N VAL A 182 2.67 -5.36 -10.94
CA VAL A 182 4.03 -4.92 -11.26
C VAL A 182 4.32 -5.25 -12.72
N ILE A 183 4.71 -4.24 -13.47
CA ILE A 183 5.21 -4.36 -14.85
C ILE A 183 6.73 -4.15 -14.80
N ILE A 184 7.47 -5.15 -15.25
CA ILE A 184 8.92 -5.04 -15.41
C ILE A 184 9.23 -4.31 -16.70
N ILE A 185 10.14 -3.33 -16.64
CA ILE A 185 10.65 -2.59 -17.80
C ILE A 185 12.18 -2.64 -17.73
N THR A 186 12.81 -3.54 -18.46
CA THR A 186 14.24 -3.77 -18.31
C THR A 186 15.00 -3.92 -19.62
N ALA A 187 16.27 -3.52 -19.64
CA ALA A 187 17.18 -3.80 -20.73
C ALA A 187 17.89 -5.17 -20.59
N LYS A 188 17.71 -5.85 -19.44
CA LYS A 188 18.34 -7.14 -19.17
C LYS A 188 17.75 -8.25 -20.03
N ASP A 189 18.59 -8.99 -20.70
CA ASP A 189 18.21 -10.26 -21.30
C ASP A 189 17.92 -11.28 -20.19
N LEU A 190 16.65 -11.64 -20.04
CA LEU A 190 16.21 -12.53 -18.96
C LEU A 190 16.56 -13.99 -19.25
N THR A 191 17.30 -14.59 -18.37
CA THR A 191 17.57 -16.04 -18.38
C THR A 191 16.30 -16.82 -17.99
N ASN A 192 16.33 -18.15 -18.19
CA ASN A 192 15.22 -19.00 -17.74
C ASN A 192 15.02 -18.91 -16.21
N SER A 193 16.11 -18.83 -15.46
CA SER A 193 16.06 -18.66 -13.99
C SER A 193 15.42 -17.32 -13.60
N ASP A 194 15.75 -16.21 -14.28
CA ASP A 194 15.11 -14.91 -14.03
C ASP A 194 13.60 -14.98 -14.28
N ARG A 195 13.19 -15.65 -15.37
CA ARG A 195 11.77 -15.82 -15.71
C ARG A 195 11.03 -16.68 -14.69
N GLU A 196 11.66 -17.73 -14.17
CA GLU A 196 11.10 -18.55 -13.09
C GLU A 196 10.89 -17.74 -11.80
N LEU A 197 11.88 -16.92 -11.41
CA LEU A 197 11.79 -16.04 -10.23
C LEU A 197 10.67 -15.00 -10.34
N LEU A 198 10.40 -14.51 -11.55
CA LEU A 198 9.34 -13.52 -11.81
C LEU A 198 7.96 -14.16 -12.06
N SER A 199 7.93 -15.47 -12.34
CA SER A 199 6.69 -16.17 -12.69
C SER A 199 5.65 -16.11 -11.57
N GLY A 200 4.44 -15.68 -11.90
CA GLY A 200 3.34 -15.52 -10.94
C GLY A 200 3.50 -14.35 -9.96
N ARG A 201 4.58 -13.57 -10.06
CA ARG A 201 4.87 -12.45 -9.17
C ARG A 201 4.75 -11.09 -9.88
N VAL A 202 4.81 -11.08 -11.21
CA VAL A 202 4.70 -9.87 -12.04
C VAL A 202 3.55 -10.00 -13.02
N SER A 203 2.99 -8.87 -13.39
CA SER A 203 1.84 -8.80 -14.30
C SER A 203 2.27 -8.85 -15.77
N GLN A 204 3.42 -8.24 -16.09
CA GLN A 204 3.96 -8.18 -17.44
C GLN A 204 5.46 -7.90 -17.42
N ILE A 205 6.16 -8.25 -18.50
CA ILE A 205 7.57 -7.95 -18.73
C ILE A 205 7.70 -7.28 -20.10
N LEU A 206 8.27 -6.08 -20.12
CA LEU A 206 8.57 -5.30 -21.31
C LEU A 206 10.09 -5.11 -21.40
N LEU A 207 10.67 -5.49 -22.56
CA LEU A 207 12.10 -5.28 -22.80
C LEU A 207 12.33 -3.88 -23.38
N LYS A 208 13.22 -3.08 -22.77
CA LYS A 208 13.59 -1.76 -23.28
C LYS A 208 14.05 -1.86 -24.74
N GLY A 209 13.48 -1.01 -25.59
CA GLY A 209 13.75 -1.01 -27.05
C GLY A 209 12.89 -1.96 -27.89
N SER A 210 12.07 -2.81 -27.27
CA SER A 210 11.17 -3.73 -28.00
C SER A 210 9.67 -3.35 -27.90
N TYR A 211 9.32 -2.27 -27.23
CA TYR A 211 7.96 -1.76 -27.11
C TYR A 211 7.89 -0.27 -27.45
N SER A 212 6.75 0.17 -27.95
CA SER A 212 6.45 1.59 -28.16
C SER A 212 5.85 2.21 -26.88
N LEU A 213 5.82 3.55 -26.85
CA LEU A 213 5.15 4.26 -25.76
C LEU A 213 3.64 3.96 -25.71
N GLU A 214 3.03 3.75 -26.88
CA GLU A 214 1.63 3.36 -26.99
C GLU A 214 1.39 1.98 -26.38
N ASP A 215 2.32 1.03 -26.57
CA ASP A 215 2.25 -0.30 -25.97
C ASP A 215 2.34 -0.22 -24.43
N LEU A 216 3.24 0.62 -23.90
CA LEU A 216 3.34 0.86 -22.45
C LEU A 216 2.04 1.42 -21.88
N LEU A 217 1.48 2.48 -22.50
CA LEU A 217 0.22 3.07 -22.06
C LEU A 217 -0.96 2.10 -22.16
N ALA A 218 -0.98 1.28 -23.22
CA ALA A 218 -2.00 0.24 -23.39
C ALA A 218 -1.90 -0.81 -22.27
N GLU A 219 -0.68 -1.18 -21.87
CA GLU A 219 -0.46 -2.13 -20.77
C GLU A 219 -0.87 -1.55 -19.44
N VAL A 220 -0.47 -0.30 -19.14
CA VAL A 220 -0.87 0.41 -17.92
C VAL A 220 -2.39 0.50 -17.78
N LYS A 221 -3.12 0.83 -18.85
CA LYS A 221 -4.59 0.94 -18.87
C LYS A 221 -5.32 -0.36 -18.49
N LYS A 222 -4.71 -1.51 -18.66
CA LYS A 222 -5.32 -2.80 -18.27
C LYS A 222 -5.44 -2.93 -16.75
N TYR A 223 -4.52 -2.31 -16.00
CA TYR A 223 -4.46 -2.39 -14.54
C TYR A 223 -5.03 -1.14 -13.86
N LEU A 224 -4.86 0.02 -14.50
CA LEU A 224 -5.39 1.31 -14.03
C LEU A 224 -6.23 1.98 -15.12
N PRO A 225 -7.51 1.64 -15.26
CA PRO A 225 -8.39 2.32 -16.21
C PRO A 225 -8.57 3.78 -15.79
N ILE A 226 -8.40 4.71 -16.74
CA ILE A 226 -8.70 6.12 -16.50
C ILE A 226 -10.22 6.26 -16.47
N ASN A 227 -10.77 6.61 -15.32
CA ASN A 227 -12.16 7.04 -15.22
C ASN A 227 -12.25 8.47 -15.75
N ILE A 228 -12.69 8.62 -17.01
CA ILE A 228 -13.01 9.90 -17.66
C ILE A 228 -14.36 10.38 -17.15
#